data_1ef7826dfab5e7d5f30746a0612903b7
#
_entry.id   1ef7826dfab5e7d5f30746a0612903b7
#
_cell.length_a   1.000
_cell.length_b   1.000
_cell.length_c   1.000
_cell.angle_alpha   90.00
_cell.angle_beta   90.00
_cell.angle_gamma   90.00
#
_symmetry.space_group_name_H-M   'P 1'
#
loop_
_entity.id
_entity.type
_entity.pdbx_description
1 polymer ?
#
loop_
_entity_poly.entity_id
_entity_poly.type
_entity_poly.pdbx_seq_one_letter_code
_entity_poly.pdbx_strand_id
1 'polypeptide(L)'
;MLFTEFGLKENPPMLLLHGMMQDWHTEYEMLKDLEEHYLLIIPAQDGFYEGSGDFTSFADQARQIEEYVQANYGGKVIGAYGCSQGGLMLTELLTRNKIDLGTVIMDGCYVAHQGKISGWVTYKMFCKFKNTGKFPALIMVMMKLMGLKAEDLGMMDSLYMKASDETVKRNFMENYTYRTRPEIAENKTMVHMWCGSKEPYAIKSHKELKKYLKNYREEIMDGLGHGEFLM
;
A
#
# COMPACT_ATOMS: atom_id res chain seq x y z
N MET A 1 8.50 9.18 -9.57
CA MET A 1 7.80 9.24 -8.26
C MET A 1 8.01 10.61 -7.64
N LEU A 2 6.99 11.21 -7.05
CA LEU A 2 7.09 12.44 -6.28
C LEU A 2 7.22 12.09 -4.79
N PHE A 3 8.19 12.72 -4.10
CA PHE A 3 8.37 12.53 -2.66
C PHE A 3 7.98 13.82 -1.94
N THR A 4 7.07 13.71 -0.99
CA THR A 4 6.65 14.81 -0.12
C THR A 4 7.12 14.53 1.30
N GLU A 5 7.62 15.55 1.99
CA GLU A 5 8.16 15.42 3.34
C GLU A 5 7.49 16.41 4.29
N PHE A 6 7.19 15.94 5.50
CA PHE A 6 6.57 16.72 6.58
C PHE A 6 7.31 16.50 7.89
N GLY A 7 7.36 17.52 8.73
CA GLY A 7 8.11 17.50 9.99
C GLY A 7 9.48 18.14 9.88
N LEU A 8 10.23 18.13 10.98
CA LEU A 8 11.57 18.74 11.05
C LEU A 8 12.61 17.81 10.40
N LYS A 9 13.53 18.39 9.63
CA LYS A 9 14.61 17.65 8.94
C LYS A 9 15.56 16.90 9.90
N GLU A 10 15.63 17.34 11.13
CA GLU A 10 16.44 16.74 12.20
C GLU A 10 15.75 15.51 12.82
N ASN A 11 14.46 15.34 12.62
CA ASN A 11 13.72 14.20 13.13
C ASN A 11 14.08 12.91 12.38
N PRO A 12 13.97 11.74 13.04
CA PRO A 12 14.21 10.46 12.39
C PRO A 12 13.26 10.24 11.20
N PRO A 13 13.77 9.85 10.01
CA PRO A 13 12.94 9.66 8.82
C PRO A 13 12.06 8.41 8.92
N MET A 14 10.78 8.54 8.59
CA MET A 14 9.79 7.48 8.55
C MET A 14 9.10 7.45 7.18
N LEU A 15 9.00 6.27 6.57
CA LEU A 15 8.37 6.07 5.26
C LEU A 15 6.90 5.70 5.41
N LEU A 16 6.00 6.43 4.77
CA LEU A 16 4.55 6.16 4.77
C LEU A 16 4.07 5.85 3.35
N LEU A 17 3.47 4.68 3.15
CA LEU A 17 3.05 4.18 1.84
C LEU A 17 1.53 4.03 1.79
N HIS A 18 0.90 4.87 0.98
CA HIS A 18 -0.56 4.94 0.84
C HIS A 18 -1.17 3.70 0.18
N GLY A 19 -2.46 3.49 0.44
CA GLY A 19 -3.26 2.43 -0.15
C GLY A 19 -3.61 2.67 -1.62
N MET A 20 -4.29 1.68 -2.22
CA MET A 20 -4.86 1.81 -3.56
C MET A 20 -5.97 2.87 -3.55
N MET A 21 -6.05 3.67 -4.60
CA MET A 21 -7.04 4.75 -4.74
C MET A 21 -6.89 5.88 -3.72
N GLN A 22 -5.71 5.99 -3.13
CA GLN A 22 -5.30 7.06 -2.23
C GLN A 22 -4.06 7.74 -2.80
N ASP A 23 -3.73 8.90 -2.26
CA ASP A 23 -2.49 9.60 -2.53
C ASP A 23 -1.78 9.98 -1.22
N TRP A 24 -0.71 10.75 -1.33
CA TRP A 24 0.05 11.19 -0.18
C TRP A 24 -0.76 12.11 0.77
N HIS A 25 -1.77 12.85 0.28
CA HIS A 25 -2.60 13.71 1.14
C HIS A 25 -3.42 12.88 2.12
N THR A 26 -4.06 11.80 1.62
CA THR A 26 -4.86 10.92 2.47
C THR A 26 -3.99 10.30 3.56
N GLU A 27 -2.81 9.81 3.20
CA GLU A 27 -1.88 9.19 4.14
C GLU A 27 -1.37 10.20 5.18
N TYR A 28 -1.04 11.42 4.73
CA TYR A 28 -0.62 12.50 5.62
C TYR A 28 -1.72 12.86 6.63
N GLU A 29 -2.95 13.11 6.17
CA GLU A 29 -4.05 13.49 7.06
C GLU A 29 -4.35 12.44 8.14
N MET A 30 -4.15 11.16 7.84
CA MET A 30 -4.34 10.07 8.80
C MET A 30 -3.23 9.99 9.84
N LEU A 31 -2.01 10.39 9.50
CA LEU A 31 -0.81 10.15 10.32
C LEU A 31 -0.04 11.43 10.64
N LYS A 32 -0.60 12.61 10.39
CA LYS A 32 0.08 13.91 10.53
C LYS A 32 0.61 14.20 11.94
N ASP A 33 -0.05 13.69 12.97
CA ASP A 33 0.41 13.89 14.35
C ASP A 33 1.81 13.29 14.61
N LEU A 34 2.24 12.36 13.75
CA LEU A 34 3.58 11.78 13.84
C LEU A 34 4.68 12.77 13.43
N GLU A 35 4.36 13.86 12.69
CA GLU A 35 5.35 14.85 12.24
C GLU A 35 5.99 15.62 13.40
N GLU A 36 5.37 15.63 14.58
CA GLU A 36 5.98 16.22 15.78
C GLU A 36 7.26 15.48 16.20
N HIS A 37 7.37 14.18 15.86
CA HIS A 37 8.45 13.30 16.31
C HIS A 37 9.28 12.72 15.17
N TYR A 38 8.74 12.65 13.95
CA TYR A 38 9.35 12.02 12.78
C TYR A 38 9.37 12.97 11.59
N LEU A 39 10.35 12.77 10.71
CA LEU A 39 10.29 13.31 9.37
C LEU A 39 9.55 12.31 8.48
N LEU A 40 8.30 12.63 8.15
CA LEU A 40 7.43 11.77 7.34
C LEU A 40 7.82 11.89 5.87
N ILE A 41 8.14 10.78 5.22
CA ILE A 41 8.45 10.68 3.79
C ILE A 41 7.28 9.95 3.14
N ILE A 42 6.51 10.63 2.30
CA ILE A 42 5.31 10.09 1.68
C ILE A 42 5.46 10.13 0.16
N PRO A 43 5.83 9.02 -0.49
CA PRO A 43 5.94 8.96 -1.95
C PRO A 43 4.55 8.87 -2.59
N ALA A 44 4.30 9.72 -3.59
CA ALA A 44 3.19 9.54 -4.52
C ALA A 44 3.63 8.62 -5.66
N GLN A 45 2.89 7.54 -5.88
CA GLN A 45 3.20 6.56 -6.92
C GLN A 45 3.02 7.15 -8.32
N ASP A 46 3.91 6.77 -9.26
CA ASP A 46 3.76 7.16 -10.65
C ASP A 46 2.40 6.74 -11.21
N GLY A 47 1.83 7.57 -12.06
CA GLY A 47 0.50 7.40 -12.64
C GLY A 47 -0.63 8.00 -11.81
N PHE A 48 -0.36 8.43 -10.55
CA PHE A 48 -1.38 8.89 -9.61
C PHE A 48 -1.15 10.32 -9.08
N TYR A 49 -0.24 11.09 -9.68
CA TYR A 49 -0.08 12.51 -9.42
C TYR A 49 0.07 13.30 -10.72
N GLU A 50 -0.24 14.58 -10.69
CA GLU A 50 -0.23 15.43 -11.89
C GLU A 50 1.19 15.57 -12.45
N GLY A 51 1.34 15.35 -13.75
CA GLY A 51 2.62 15.42 -14.47
C GLY A 51 3.47 14.15 -14.36
N SER A 52 2.99 13.08 -13.67
CA SER A 52 3.71 11.81 -13.66
C SER A 52 3.57 11.04 -14.97
N GLY A 53 4.54 10.17 -15.27
CA GLY A 53 4.36 9.10 -16.24
C GLY A 53 3.40 8.01 -15.73
N ASP A 54 3.10 7.01 -16.56
CA ASP A 54 2.27 5.88 -16.16
C ASP A 54 2.93 5.02 -15.08
N PHE A 55 2.10 4.41 -14.22
CA PHE A 55 2.54 3.33 -13.34
C PHE A 55 3.08 2.17 -14.18
N THR A 56 4.27 1.68 -13.83
CA THR A 56 4.94 0.57 -14.53
C THR A 56 4.81 -0.74 -13.77
N SER A 57 5.37 -0.82 -12.56
CA SER A 57 5.34 -1.99 -11.69
C SER A 57 5.68 -1.63 -10.24
N PHE A 58 5.31 -2.48 -9.27
CA PHE A 58 5.76 -2.31 -7.88
C PHE A 58 7.28 -2.41 -7.74
N ALA A 59 7.92 -3.23 -8.56
CA ALA A 59 9.39 -3.35 -8.57
C ALA A 59 10.07 -2.04 -8.98
N ASP A 60 9.51 -1.31 -9.95
CA ASP A 60 10.03 0.00 -10.36
C ASP A 60 9.75 1.07 -9.31
N GLN A 61 8.55 1.10 -8.73
CA GLN A 61 8.22 2.02 -7.65
C GLN A 61 9.13 1.79 -6.43
N ALA A 62 9.37 0.53 -6.05
CA ALA A 62 10.28 0.18 -4.96
C ALA A 62 11.72 0.65 -5.25
N ARG A 63 12.20 0.49 -6.49
CA ARG A 63 13.52 0.98 -6.90
C ARG A 63 13.65 2.50 -6.71
N GLN A 64 12.63 3.27 -7.09
CA GLN A 64 12.63 4.72 -6.93
C GLN A 64 12.66 5.12 -5.43
N ILE A 65 11.93 4.41 -4.57
CA ILE A 65 11.96 4.61 -3.11
C ILE A 65 13.36 4.29 -2.56
N GLU A 66 13.96 3.17 -2.97
CA GLU A 66 15.31 2.78 -2.57
C GLU A 66 16.34 3.84 -2.95
N GLU A 67 16.31 4.32 -4.20
CA GLU A 67 17.21 5.37 -4.70
C GLU A 67 17.04 6.66 -3.91
N TYR A 68 15.81 7.06 -3.60
CA TYR A 68 15.54 8.27 -2.81
C TYR A 68 16.06 8.13 -1.37
N VAL A 69 15.78 7.03 -0.70
CA VAL A 69 16.23 6.78 0.69
C VAL A 69 17.75 6.64 0.74
N GLN A 70 18.38 6.04 -0.25
CA GLN A 70 19.85 5.96 -0.33
C GLN A 70 20.48 7.34 -0.52
N ALA A 71 19.94 8.15 -1.41
CA ALA A 71 20.50 9.46 -1.73
C ALA A 71 20.35 10.49 -0.59
N ASN A 72 19.23 10.46 0.13
CA ASN A 72 18.87 11.49 1.10
C ASN A 72 19.08 11.06 2.56
N TYR A 73 19.01 9.74 2.85
CA TYR A 73 19.00 9.20 4.22
C TYR A 73 20.01 8.06 4.43
N GLY A 74 21.02 7.95 3.56
CA GLY A 74 22.07 6.94 3.69
C GLY A 74 21.56 5.50 3.64
N GLY A 75 20.42 5.26 2.99
CA GLY A 75 19.80 3.95 2.83
C GLY A 75 19.04 3.46 4.06
N LYS A 76 18.65 4.35 4.98
CA LYS A 76 17.99 3.96 6.24
C LYS A 76 16.84 4.88 6.60
N VAL A 77 15.73 4.28 7.09
CA VAL A 77 14.64 4.94 7.81
C VAL A 77 14.41 4.24 9.15
N ILE A 78 13.86 4.96 10.15
CA ILE A 78 13.62 4.37 11.47
C ILE A 78 12.42 3.42 11.47
N GLY A 79 11.47 3.65 10.57
CA GLY A 79 10.27 2.84 10.43
C GLY A 79 9.59 3.05 9.08
N ALA A 80 8.75 2.11 8.72
CA ALA A 80 7.92 2.20 7.54
C ALA A 80 6.51 1.67 7.82
N TYR A 81 5.51 2.44 7.44
CA TYR A 81 4.09 2.07 7.51
C TYR A 81 3.54 1.93 6.10
N GLY A 82 2.67 0.94 5.89
CA GLY A 82 1.98 0.77 4.60
C GLY A 82 0.59 0.19 4.78
N CYS A 83 -0.41 0.95 4.34
CA CYS A 83 -1.80 0.51 4.34
C CYS A 83 -2.13 -0.21 3.04
N SER A 84 -2.85 -1.33 3.10
CA SER A 84 -3.41 -2.02 1.93
C SER A 84 -2.35 -2.28 0.83
N GLN A 85 -2.40 -1.58 -0.31
CA GLN A 85 -1.39 -1.62 -1.37
C GLN A 85 -0.02 -1.14 -0.89
N GLY A 86 0.03 -0.21 0.06
CA GLY A 86 1.28 0.22 0.69
C GLY A 86 2.01 -0.93 1.39
N GLY A 87 1.26 -1.83 2.02
CA GLY A 87 1.82 -3.06 2.60
C GLY A 87 2.38 -4.03 1.54
N LEU A 88 1.78 -4.06 0.34
CA LEU A 88 2.35 -4.81 -0.79
C LEU A 88 3.68 -4.18 -1.25
N MET A 89 3.74 -2.85 -1.33
CA MET A 89 4.98 -2.13 -1.63
C MET A 89 6.07 -2.40 -0.59
N LEU A 90 5.72 -2.43 0.71
CA LEU A 90 6.65 -2.83 1.77
C LEU A 90 7.14 -4.27 1.59
N THR A 91 6.27 -5.18 1.17
CA THR A 91 6.66 -6.57 0.86
C THR A 91 7.69 -6.61 -0.27
N GLU A 92 7.54 -5.77 -1.30
CA GLU A 92 8.50 -5.64 -2.39
C GLU A 92 9.85 -5.08 -1.89
N LEU A 93 9.84 -4.00 -1.10
CA LEU A 93 11.05 -3.40 -0.51
C LEU A 93 11.79 -4.38 0.42
N LEU A 94 11.06 -5.11 1.29
CA LEU A 94 11.63 -6.14 2.15
C LEU A 94 12.27 -7.28 1.34
N THR A 95 11.62 -7.69 0.26
CA THR A 95 12.14 -8.75 -0.64
C THR A 95 13.41 -8.32 -1.35
N ARG A 96 13.49 -7.08 -1.80
CA ARG A 96 14.67 -6.49 -2.46
C ARG A 96 15.82 -6.24 -1.51
N ASN A 97 15.53 -5.97 -0.24
CA ASN A 97 16.49 -5.81 0.86
C ASN A 97 17.66 -4.84 0.55
N LYS A 98 17.35 -3.69 -0.08
CA LYS A 98 18.34 -2.68 -0.51
C LYS A 98 18.48 -1.51 0.44
N ILE A 99 17.52 -1.32 1.35
CA ILE A 99 17.49 -0.26 2.37
C ILE A 99 17.08 -0.85 3.72
N ASP A 100 17.52 -0.20 4.80
CA ASP A 100 17.10 -0.54 6.16
C ASP A 100 15.78 0.19 6.48
N LEU A 101 14.70 -0.55 6.65
CA LEU A 101 13.37 -0.02 6.94
C LEU A 101 13.08 0.11 8.46
N GLY A 102 14.05 -0.22 9.32
CA GLY A 102 13.89 -0.17 10.78
C GLY A 102 12.80 -1.13 11.26
N THR A 103 11.65 -0.62 11.65
CA THR A 103 10.45 -1.41 11.99
C THR A 103 9.39 -1.20 10.92
N VAL A 104 8.76 -2.28 10.45
CA VAL A 104 7.73 -2.23 9.41
C VAL A 104 6.36 -2.54 10.00
N ILE A 105 5.36 -1.72 9.65
CA ILE A 105 3.95 -1.97 9.97
C ILE A 105 3.18 -2.12 8.65
N MET A 106 2.54 -3.26 8.46
CA MET A 106 1.67 -3.57 7.33
C MET A 106 0.22 -3.63 7.81
N ASP A 107 -0.60 -2.67 7.42
CA ASP A 107 -2.00 -2.57 7.85
C ASP A 107 -2.94 -2.98 6.71
N GLY A 108 -3.77 -3.99 6.93
CA GLY A 108 -4.74 -4.48 5.96
C GLY A 108 -4.14 -4.91 4.61
N CYS A 109 -2.93 -5.45 4.59
CA CYS A 109 -2.14 -5.72 3.40
C CYS A 109 -2.68 -6.91 2.58
N TYR A 110 -2.72 -6.80 1.25
CA TYR A 110 -3.24 -7.82 0.32
C TYR A 110 -2.17 -8.41 -0.60
N VAL A 111 -1.22 -9.16 -0.05
CA VAL A 111 -0.15 -9.82 -0.82
C VAL A 111 -0.47 -11.25 -1.28
N ALA A 112 -1.58 -11.82 -0.83
CA ALA A 112 -1.99 -13.15 -1.26
C ALA A 112 -2.48 -13.11 -2.71
N HIS A 113 -1.87 -13.95 -3.55
CA HIS A 113 -2.24 -14.04 -4.96
C HIS A 113 -3.73 -14.31 -5.18
N GLN A 114 -4.40 -13.46 -5.96
CA GLN A 114 -5.83 -13.52 -6.24
C GLN A 114 -6.16 -14.01 -7.66
N GLY A 115 -5.19 -13.94 -8.58
CA GLY A 115 -5.30 -14.46 -9.94
C GLY A 115 -5.57 -13.41 -11.02
N LYS A 116 -5.12 -13.73 -12.24
CA LYS A 116 -5.23 -12.82 -13.39
C LYS A 116 -6.67 -12.51 -13.79
N ILE A 117 -7.56 -13.48 -13.70
CA ILE A 117 -8.98 -13.31 -14.09
C ILE A 117 -9.65 -12.32 -13.13
N SER A 118 -9.45 -12.50 -11.81
CA SER A 118 -9.98 -11.59 -10.80
C SER A 118 -9.47 -10.17 -11.02
N GLY A 119 -8.17 -10.00 -11.23
CA GLY A 119 -7.56 -8.70 -11.51
C GLY A 119 -8.15 -8.03 -12.76
N TRP A 120 -8.31 -8.79 -13.84
CA TRP A 120 -8.88 -8.26 -15.08
C TRP A 120 -10.37 -7.87 -14.91
N VAL A 121 -11.17 -8.69 -14.25
CA VAL A 121 -12.58 -8.39 -13.97
C VAL A 121 -12.69 -7.13 -13.13
N THR A 122 -11.94 -7.02 -12.03
CA THR A 122 -11.97 -5.85 -11.15
C THR A 122 -11.52 -4.59 -11.88
N TYR A 123 -10.44 -4.67 -12.68
CA TYR A 123 -10.00 -3.58 -13.56
C TYR A 123 -11.12 -3.10 -14.48
N LYS A 124 -11.80 -4.01 -15.19
CA LYS A 124 -12.90 -3.65 -16.10
C LYS A 124 -14.08 -3.01 -15.37
N MET A 125 -14.40 -3.50 -14.20
CA MET A 125 -15.45 -2.94 -13.36
C MET A 125 -15.08 -1.53 -12.88
N PHE A 126 -13.82 -1.32 -12.51
CA PHE A 126 -13.31 -0.01 -12.12
C PHE A 126 -13.31 1.00 -13.27
N CYS A 127 -12.86 0.60 -14.47
CA CYS A 127 -12.97 1.45 -15.66
C CYS A 127 -14.42 1.85 -15.95
N LYS A 128 -15.38 0.94 -15.76
CA LYS A 128 -16.80 1.28 -15.91
C LYS A 128 -17.25 2.32 -14.88
N PHE A 129 -16.83 2.18 -13.63
CA PHE A 129 -17.09 3.19 -12.60
C PHE A 129 -16.46 4.55 -12.96
N LYS A 130 -15.18 4.57 -13.30
CA LYS A 130 -14.45 5.77 -13.72
C LYS A 130 -15.18 6.53 -14.83
N ASN A 131 -15.75 5.81 -15.81
CA ASN A 131 -16.43 6.40 -16.95
C ASN A 131 -17.88 6.82 -16.68
N THR A 132 -18.55 6.21 -15.71
CA THR A 132 -20.01 6.39 -15.50
C THR A 132 -20.34 7.04 -14.15
N GLY A 133 -19.39 7.13 -13.23
CA GLY A 133 -19.60 7.57 -11.85
C GLY A 133 -20.49 6.61 -11.01
N LYS A 134 -20.79 5.41 -11.55
CA LYS A 134 -21.68 4.43 -10.88
C LYS A 134 -20.98 3.11 -10.66
N PHE A 135 -20.85 2.69 -9.42
CA PHE A 135 -20.35 1.36 -9.09
C PHE A 135 -21.35 0.28 -9.52
N PRO A 136 -20.89 -0.72 -10.27
CA PRO A 136 -21.69 -1.93 -10.47
C PRO A 136 -22.05 -2.60 -9.14
N ALA A 137 -23.28 -3.12 -9.01
CA ALA A 137 -23.72 -3.80 -7.79
C ALA A 137 -22.74 -4.91 -7.33
N LEU A 138 -22.08 -5.56 -8.29
CA LEU A 138 -21.08 -6.60 -7.99
C LEU A 138 -19.84 -6.01 -7.27
N ILE A 139 -19.40 -4.78 -7.57
CA ILE A 139 -18.31 -4.12 -6.82
C ILE A 139 -18.74 -3.93 -5.36
N MET A 140 -19.96 -3.45 -5.12
CA MET A 140 -20.48 -3.25 -3.77
C MET A 140 -20.48 -4.56 -2.95
N VAL A 141 -20.84 -5.68 -3.59
CA VAL A 141 -20.76 -7.00 -2.95
C VAL A 141 -19.32 -7.41 -2.67
N MET A 142 -18.40 -7.21 -3.63
CA MET A 142 -16.98 -7.52 -3.45
C MET A 142 -16.35 -6.67 -2.34
N MET A 143 -16.65 -5.38 -2.29
CA MET A 143 -16.16 -4.48 -1.24
C MET A 143 -16.63 -4.94 0.15
N LYS A 144 -17.91 -5.26 0.27
CA LYS A 144 -18.46 -5.80 1.53
C LYS A 144 -17.76 -7.09 1.95
N LEU A 145 -17.42 -7.99 0.99
CA LEU A 145 -16.66 -9.20 1.26
C LEU A 145 -15.18 -8.92 1.65
N MET A 146 -14.66 -7.76 1.29
CA MET A 146 -13.31 -7.30 1.67
C MET A 146 -13.32 -6.51 2.99
N GLY A 147 -14.49 -6.29 3.61
CA GLY A 147 -14.62 -5.47 4.82
C GLY A 147 -14.66 -3.98 4.55
N LEU A 148 -14.80 -3.55 3.28
CA LEU A 148 -14.89 -2.14 2.88
C LEU A 148 -16.34 -1.67 2.92
N LYS A 149 -16.55 -0.41 3.35
CA LYS A 149 -17.87 0.23 3.38
C LYS A 149 -18.10 1.08 2.12
N ALA A 150 -19.36 1.38 1.81
CA ALA A 150 -19.70 2.28 0.70
C ALA A 150 -19.14 3.70 0.89
N GLU A 151 -18.96 4.12 2.13
CA GLU A 151 -18.39 5.42 2.52
C GLU A 151 -16.91 5.54 2.14
N ASP A 152 -16.16 4.43 2.18
CA ASP A 152 -14.76 4.36 1.78
C ASP A 152 -14.55 4.72 0.29
N LEU A 153 -15.62 4.56 -0.52
CA LEU A 153 -15.63 4.96 -1.93
C LEU A 153 -15.63 6.49 -2.14
N GLY A 154 -16.13 7.23 -1.17
CA GLY A 154 -16.11 8.70 -1.21
C GLY A 154 -14.71 9.30 -1.04
N MET A 155 -13.78 8.51 -0.50
CA MET A 155 -12.37 8.89 -0.33
C MET A 155 -11.52 8.59 -1.57
N MET A 156 -12.11 8.13 -2.68
CA MET A 156 -11.38 7.93 -3.94
C MET A 156 -10.86 9.27 -4.45
N ASP A 157 -9.55 9.40 -4.43
CA ASP A 157 -8.86 10.61 -4.84
C ASP A 157 -9.21 10.99 -6.28
N SER A 158 -9.44 12.28 -6.49
CA SER A 158 -9.69 12.83 -7.82
C SER A 158 -8.51 12.58 -8.78
N LEU A 159 -7.29 12.46 -8.28
CA LEU A 159 -6.10 12.13 -9.07
C LEU A 159 -6.14 10.70 -9.57
N TYR A 160 -6.53 9.74 -8.71
CA TYR A 160 -6.69 8.35 -9.15
C TYR A 160 -7.75 8.22 -10.26
N MET A 161 -8.84 8.98 -10.16
CA MET A 161 -9.87 9.02 -11.20
C MET A 161 -9.36 9.58 -12.54
N LYS A 162 -8.30 10.41 -12.50
CA LYS A 162 -7.65 10.98 -13.69
C LYS A 162 -6.52 10.10 -14.24
N ALA A 163 -6.07 9.08 -13.51
CA ALA A 163 -5.03 8.17 -13.97
C ALA A 163 -5.38 7.55 -15.33
N SER A 164 -4.37 7.29 -16.18
CA SER A 164 -4.59 6.65 -17.47
C SER A 164 -5.18 5.24 -17.31
N ASP A 165 -5.91 4.77 -18.32
CA ASP A 165 -6.45 3.40 -18.30
C ASP A 165 -5.34 2.34 -18.26
N GLU A 166 -4.16 2.64 -18.82
CA GLU A 166 -3.00 1.74 -18.77
C GLU A 166 -2.40 1.69 -17.36
N THR A 167 -2.28 2.84 -16.67
CA THR A 167 -1.89 2.91 -15.26
C THR A 167 -2.84 2.09 -14.39
N VAL A 168 -4.14 2.32 -14.53
CA VAL A 168 -5.17 1.59 -13.77
C VAL A 168 -5.06 0.08 -14.03
N LYS A 169 -4.94 -0.33 -15.29
CA LYS A 169 -4.81 -1.73 -15.66
C LYS A 169 -3.57 -2.38 -15.04
N ARG A 170 -2.39 -1.76 -15.17
CA ARG A 170 -1.13 -2.28 -14.63
C ARG A 170 -1.21 -2.39 -13.12
N ASN A 171 -1.69 -1.36 -12.44
CA ASN A 171 -1.81 -1.35 -10.99
C ASN A 171 -2.74 -2.47 -10.48
N PHE A 172 -3.95 -2.63 -11.05
CA PHE A 172 -4.83 -3.74 -10.69
C PHE A 172 -4.22 -5.10 -10.99
N MET A 173 -3.61 -5.27 -12.18
CA MET A 173 -3.02 -6.55 -12.54
C MET A 173 -1.86 -6.91 -11.61
N GLU A 174 -0.99 -5.98 -11.27
CA GLU A 174 0.10 -6.19 -10.30
C GLU A 174 -0.45 -6.57 -8.91
N ASN A 175 -1.42 -5.82 -8.38
CA ASN A 175 -2.04 -6.12 -7.08
C ASN A 175 -2.60 -7.55 -7.02
N TYR A 176 -3.35 -7.96 -8.04
CA TYR A 176 -4.04 -9.26 -8.03
C TYR A 176 -3.13 -10.43 -8.38
N THR A 177 -2.01 -10.19 -9.08
CA THR A 177 -1.09 -11.24 -9.50
C THR A 177 0.21 -11.27 -8.72
N TYR A 178 0.40 -10.36 -7.77
CA TYR A 178 1.58 -10.33 -6.92
C TYR A 178 1.82 -11.68 -6.24
N ARG A 179 3.07 -12.02 -6.06
CA ARG A 179 3.49 -13.21 -5.30
C ARG A 179 4.63 -12.83 -4.39
N THR A 180 4.47 -13.10 -3.13
CA THR A 180 5.58 -13.02 -2.17
C THR A 180 6.68 -13.97 -2.62
N ARG A 181 7.90 -13.46 -2.70
CA ARG A 181 9.07 -14.24 -3.12
C ARG A 181 9.85 -14.73 -1.90
N PRO A 182 10.47 -15.93 -2.00
CA PRO A 182 11.22 -16.53 -0.87
C PRO A 182 12.37 -15.66 -0.34
N GLU A 183 12.93 -14.79 -1.17
CA GLU A 183 14.04 -13.88 -0.82
C GLU A 183 13.69 -12.95 0.35
N ILE A 184 12.43 -12.67 0.61
CA ILE A 184 11.99 -11.90 1.78
C ILE A 184 12.45 -12.56 3.11
N ALA A 185 12.71 -13.88 3.12
CA ALA A 185 13.20 -14.61 4.28
C ALA A 185 14.62 -14.21 4.71
N GLU A 186 15.38 -13.54 3.84
CA GLU A 186 16.73 -13.02 4.13
C GLU A 186 16.68 -11.72 4.92
N ASN A 187 15.53 -11.00 4.84
CA ASN A 187 15.33 -9.76 5.56
C ASN A 187 15.11 -10.01 7.05
N LYS A 188 15.78 -9.22 7.90
CA LYS A 188 15.74 -9.35 9.36
C LYS A 188 14.88 -8.31 10.06
N THR A 189 14.26 -7.41 9.29
CA THR A 189 13.38 -6.35 9.81
C THR A 189 12.24 -6.96 10.62
N MET A 190 11.90 -6.34 11.74
CA MET A 190 10.69 -6.68 12.50
C MET A 190 9.48 -6.17 11.72
N VAL A 191 8.55 -7.08 11.40
CA VAL A 191 7.32 -6.78 10.66
C VAL A 191 6.11 -6.97 11.56
N HIS A 192 5.38 -5.90 11.81
CA HIS A 192 4.06 -5.94 12.45
C HIS A 192 3.00 -6.06 11.35
N MET A 193 2.22 -7.13 11.39
CA MET A 193 1.11 -7.38 10.46
C MET A 193 -0.19 -7.12 11.18
N TRP A 194 -0.85 -6.04 10.84
CA TRP A 194 -2.12 -5.61 11.42
C TRP A 194 -3.27 -5.84 10.44
N CYS A 195 -4.42 -6.26 10.94
CA CYS A 195 -5.66 -6.25 10.17
C CYS A 195 -6.88 -6.37 11.10
N GLY A 196 -8.05 -6.01 10.59
CA GLY A 196 -9.31 -6.27 11.25
C GLY A 196 -9.78 -7.72 11.09
N SER A 197 -10.56 -8.23 12.05
CA SER A 197 -11.13 -9.59 11.96
C SER A 197 -12.13 -9.75 10.81
N LYS A 198 -12.65 -8.65 10.27
CA LYS A 198 -13.55 -8.61 9.10
C LYS A 198 -12.81 -8.56 7.76
N GLU A 199 -11.47 -8.68 7.75
CA GLU A 199 -10.64 -8.63 6.55
C GLU A 199 -10.10 -10.02 6.14
N PRO A 200 -10.90 -10.90 5.53
CA PRO A 200 -10.48 -12.27 5.22
C PRO A 200 -9.28 -12.35 4.26
N TYR A 201 -9.13 -11.35 3.37
CA TYR A 201 -8.00 -11.29 2.42
C TYR A 201 -6.70 -10.83 3.10
N ALA A 202 -6.75 -9.89 4.05
CA ALA A 202 -5.58 -9.51 4.85
C ALA A 202 -5.13 -10.69 5.73
N ILE A 203 -6.05 -11.37 6.41
CA ILE A 203 -5.76 -12.59 7.17
C ILE A 203 -5.12 -13.67 6.29
N LYS A 204 -5.58 -13.83 5.04
CA LYS A 204 -4.96 -14.74 4.08
C LYS A 204 -3.54 -14.30 3.71
N SER A 205 -3.32 -12.99 3.58
CA SER A 205 -2.00 -12.41 3.30
C SER A 205 -1.04 -12.60 4.45
N HIS A 206 -1.49 -12.48 5.70
CA HIS A 206 -0.68 -12.83 6.88
C HIS A 206 -0.23 -14.29 6.83
N LYS A 207 -1.12 -15.21 6.49
CA LYS A 207 -0.78 -16.64 6.32
C LYS A 207 0.26 -16.86 5.22
N GLU A 208 0.21 -16.06 4.15
CA GLU A 208 1.20 -16.14 3.06
C GLU A 208 2.56 -15.62 3.53
N LEU A 209 2.61 -14.43 4.14
CA LEU A 209 3.84 -13.83 4.64
C LEU A 209 4.53 -14.67 5.71
N LYS A 210 3.77 -15.29 6.61
CA LYS A 210 4.29 -16.18 7.67
C LYS A 210 5.04 -17.43 7.15
N LYS A 211 4.91 -17.77 5.88
CA LYS A 211 5.70 -18.86 5.28
C LYS A 211 7.18 -18.47 5.12
N TYR A 212 7.47 -17.19 5.08
CA TYR A 212 8.80 -16.67 4.75
C TYR A 212 9.39 -15.78 5.84
N LEU A 213 8.60 -14.87 6.42
CA LEU A 213 9.06 -13.94 7.45
C LEU A 213 9.47 -14.69 8.71
N LYS A 214 10.65 -14.35 9.25
CA LYS A 214 11.19 -14.92 10.49
C LYS A 214 10.94 -14.04 11.71
N ASN A 215 10.94 -12.73 11.52
CA ASN A 215 10.75 -11.72 12.56
C ASN A 215 9.43 -10.98 12.29
N TYR A 216 8.35 -11.44 12.92
CA TYR A 216 7.06 -10.79 12.78
C TYR A 216 6.24 -10.83 14.07
N ARG A 217 5.29 -9.92 14.16
CA ARG A 217 4.16 -9.96 15.08
C ARG A 217 2.88 -9.83 14.29
N GLU A 218 1.84 -10.53 14.71
CA GLU A 218 0.52 -10.48 14.09
C GLU A 218 -0.49 -9.96 15.09
N GLU A 219 -1.28 -8.98 14.68
CA GLU A 219 -2.35 -8.39 15.48
C GLU A 219 -3.62 -8.36 14.63
N ILE A 220 -4.63 -9.12 15.05
CA ILE A 220 -5.96 -9.14 14.42
C ILE A 220 -6.93 -8.45 15.36
N MET A 221 -7.38 -7.26 14.99
CA MET A 221 -8.26 -6.41 15.80
C MET A 221 -9.71 -6.85 15.64
N ASP A 222 -10.32 -7.29 16.74
CA ASP A 222 -11.67 -7.82 16.69
C ASP A 222 -12.71 -6.74 16.33
N GLY A 223 -13.65 -7.13 15.46
CA GLY A 223 -14.75 -6.28 15.03
C GLY A 223 -14.39 -5.22 13.99
N LEU A 224 -13.11 -5.01 13.65
CA LEU A 224 -12.69 -4.00 12.69
C LEU A 224 -12.68 -4.52 11.26
N GLY A 225 -12.95 -3.63 10.31
CA GLY A 225 -12.80 -3.79 8.87
C GLY A 225 -11.56 -3.07 8.34
N HIS A 226 -11.47 -2.97 7.01
CA HIS A 226 -10.31 -2.39 6.32
C HIS A 226 -10.15 -0.89 6.60
N GLY A 227 -8.95 -0.50 7.06
CA GLY A 227 -8.63 0.90 7.37
C GLY A 227 -9.28 1.46 8.64
N GLU A 228 -10.10 0.67 9.37
CA GLU A 228 -10.81 1.16 10.57
C GLU A 228 -9.89 1.33 11.80
N PHE A 229 -8.65 0.89 11.75
CA PHE A 229 -7.73 0.98 12.89
C PHE A 229 -7.24 2.41 13.14
N LEU A 230 -7.05 3.19 12.07
CA LEU A 230 -6.56 4.58 12.16
C LEU A 230 -7.69 5.63 12.12
N MET A 231 -8.95 5.20 12.03
CA MET A 231 -10.13 6.08 12.08
C MET A 231 -10.74 6.06 13.46
#